data_a76995ecb0e1013f4f294d1369c548fa
#
_entry.id   a76995ecb0e1013f4f294d1369c548fa
#
_cell.length_a   1.000
_cell.length_b   1.000
_cell.length_c   1.000
_cell.angle_alpha   90.00
_cell.angle_beta   90.00
_cell.angle_gamma   90.00
#
_symmetry.space_group_name_H-M   'P 1'
#
loop_
_entity.id
_entity.type
_entity.pdbx_description
1 polymer ?
#
loop_
_entity_poly.entity_id
_entity_poly.type
_entity_poly.pdbx_seq_one_letter_code
_entity_poly.pdbx_strand_id
1 'polypeptide(L)'
;MKNRMQKITLLFILVFGFFANAQQKKWTLQECVDYALKNNISIKQSELDIKSANIDKSSAIGNFLPSINAGGVHSWNIGLNQNITTGLLENQTTQFTSASLNSNITIYNGLQNQNRLRKAKLEQLASQYKLTKMQDDISLFVANAYLDILFNKENLKVQQGQLANDEKQIQRTQELVNSGAVPRGDLLDMKATIAADNQKVVAAENSLLISRLSLAQLLQLEDFQNFDVSDVDIEAKQSPVMAETSEAIVEKAKQVRIEIKIAQANLDLAQRDIKIAKGAYQPSVTGFYSFSTRASYSDRIVGIDGNGMPILAAPLPLFDQFSDNKGHNFGLQLNIPILNGLSARNNVERSKVNFERSKNAFDQANLDLETNVYKAITNVKGALKTYESSFSTLEARQEAFNDAKERYAVGLMNAFDFNQSQTIYVVAQSDVIRAKYDYIFKMKIVELYFGIPIIQKQ
;
A
#
# COMPACT_ATOMS: atom_id res chain seq x y z
N MET A 1 35.06 -51.84 -19.08
CA MET A 1 34.25 -50.90 -19.83
C MET A 1 32.74 -51.09 -19.61
N LYS A 2 32.21 -52.31 -19.47
CA LYS A 2 30.76 -52.59 -19.28
C LYS A 2 30.10 -51.93 -18.05
N ASN A 3 30.80 -51.91 -16.90
CA ASN A 3 30.31 -51.32 -15.65
C ASN A 3 30.28 -49.76 -15.62
N ARG A 4 31.10 -49.09 -16.45
CA ARG A 4 31.07 -47.61 -16.59
C ARG A 4 29.92 -47.17 -17.48
N MET A 5 29.60 -47.87 -18.56
CA MET A 5 28.45 -47.58 -19.41
C MET A 5 27.12 -47.79 -18.68
N GLN A 6 26.97 -48.83 -17.85
CA GLN A 6 25.76 -49.03 -17.04
C GLN A 6 25.53 -47.91 -16.01
N LYS A 7 26.58 -47.38 -15.38
CA LYS A 7 26.49 -46.24 -14.44
C LYS A 7 26.13 -44.93 -15.17
N ILE A 8 26.62 -44.71 -16.38
CA ILE A 8 26.30 -43.52 -17.20
C ILE A 8 24.84 -43.62 -17.70
N THR A 9 24.35 -44.80 -18.09
CA THR A 9 22.95 -44.98 -18.52
C THR A 9 21.98 -44.81 -17.33
N LEU A 10 22.36 -45.28 -16.13
CA LEU A 10 21.56 -45.09 -14.92
C LEU A 10 21.52 -43.63 -14.50
N LEU A 11 22.62 -42.87 -14.66
CA LEU A 11 22.68 -41.43 -14.37
C LEU A 11 21.84 -40.64 -15.36
N PHE A 12 21.80 -41.03 -16.63
CA PHE A 12 20.96 -40.38 -17.68
C PHE A 12 19.47 -40.62 -17.43
N ILE A 13 19.06 -41.81 -16.97
CA ILE A 13 17.68 -42.11 -16.61
C ILE A 13 17.23 -41.35 -15.36
N LEU A 14 18.14 -41.11 -14.37
CA LEU A 14 17.86 -40.35 -13.17
C LEU A 14 17.72 -38.86 -13.46
N VAL A 15 18.47 -38.29 -14.42
CA VAL A 15 18.36 -36.90 -14.84
C VAL A 15 17.11 -36.64 -15.69
N PHE A 16 16.68 -37.61 -16.50
CA PHE A 16 15.44 -37.50 -17.30
C PHE A 16 14.15 -37.68 -16.47
N GLY A 17 14.22 -38.32 -15.30
CA GLY A 17 13.08 -38.49 -14.38
C GLY A 17 12.67 -37.22 -13.65
N PHE A 18 13.51 -36.18 -13.60
CA PHE A 18 13.19 -34.88 -12.96
C PHE A 18 12.47 -33.89 -13.87
N PHE A 19 12.32 -34.21 -15.19
CA PHE A 19 11.52 -33.37 -16.11
C PHE A 19 10.06 -33.82 -16.21
N ALA A 20 9.63 -34.80 -15.41
CA ALA A 20 8.26 -35.25 -15.40
C ALA A 20 7.38 -34.36 -14.54
N ASN A 21 6.48 -33.63 -15.20
CA ASN A 21 5.33 -32.93 -14.64
C ASN A 21 5.62 -31.79 -13.68
N ALA A 22 6.08 -30.67 -14.20
CA ALA A 22 5.63 -29.40 -13.68
C ALA A 22 4.14 -29.22 -14.05
N GLN A 23 3.26 -29.95 -13.35
CA GLN A 23 1.82 -29.72 -13.43
C GLN A 23 1.63 -28.26 -13.05
N GLN A 24 1.22 -27.42 -14.01
CA GLN A 24 1.03 -26.00 -13.83
C GLN A 24 0.18 -25.80 -12.59
N LYS A 25 0.79 -25.29 -11.51
CA LYS A 25 0.08 -25.07 -10.24
C LYS A 25 -1.04 -24.08 -10.48
N LYS A 26 -2.29 -24.51 -10.33
CA LYS A 26 -3.44 -23.63 -10.35
C LYS A 26 -3.64 -23.03 -8.98
N TRP A 27 -3.67 -21.70 -8.92
CA TRP A 27 -3.74 -20.94 -7.68
C TRP A 27 -5.19 -20.78 -7.24
N THR A 28 -5.44 -21.02 -5.96
CA THR A 28 -6.73 -20.70 -5.32
C THR A 28 -6.80 -19.22 -4.98
N LEU A 29 -8.01 -18.70 -4.74
CA LEU A 29 -8.18 -17.30 -4.28
C LEU A 29 -7.42 -17.03 -2.97
N GLN A 30 -7.44 -17.99 -2.03
CA GLN A 30 -6.69 -17.91 -0.77
C GLN A 30 -5.19 -17.75 -1.02
N GLU A 31 -4.60 -18.62 -1.83
CA GLU A 31 -3.17 -18.55 -2.17
C GLU A 31 -2.80 -17.23 -2.86
N CYS A 32 -3.66 -16.73 -3.76
CA CYS A 32 -3.43 -15.45 -4.43
C CYS A 32 -3.41 -14.29 -3.43
N VAL A 33 -4.37 -14.24 -2.50
CA VAL A 33 -4.41 -13.15 -1.50
C VAL A 33 -3.25 -13.28 -0.52
N ASP A 34 -2.96 -14.46 0.01
CA ASP A 34 -1.84 -14.67 0.94
C ASP A 34 -0.50 -14.28 0.30
N TYR A 35 -0.32 -14.60 -0.98
CA TYR A 35 0.88 -14.22 -1.72
C TYR A 35 0.95 -12.71 -1.96
N ALA A 36 -0.17 -12.06 -2.34
CA ALA A 36 -0.23 -10.62 -2.51
C ALA A 36 0.07 -9.88 -1.20
N LEU A 37 -0.53 -10.32 -0.08
CA LEU A 37 -0.29 -9.73 1.24
C LEU A 37 1.19 -9.78 1.66
N LYS A 38 1.94 -10.76 1.18
CA LYS A 38 3.36 -10.93 1.48
C LYS A 38 4.28 -10.17 0.51
N ASN A 39 3.90 -10.07 -0.76
CA ASN A 39 4.83 -9.64 -1.82
C ASN A 39 4.48 -8.28 -2.42
N ASN A 40 3.23 -7.82 -2.34
CA ASN A 40 2.79 -6.59 -2.98
C ASN A 40 3.57 -5.37 -2.51
N ILE A 41 4.02 -4.56 -3.47
CA ILE A 41 4.86 -3.37 -3.22
C ILE A 41 4.14 -2.33 -2.36
N SER A 42 2.83 -2.11 -2.54
CA SER A 42 2.07 -1.13 -1.76
C SER A 42 1.98 -1.53 -0.28
N ILE A 43 1.88 -2.84 0.02
CA ILE A 43 1.92 -3.35 1.38
C ILE A 43 3.31 -3.17 1.98
N LYS A 44 4.38 -3.53 1.25
CA LYS A 44 5.77 -3.30 1.68
C LYS A 44 6.05 -1.82 1.94
N GLN A 45 5.51 -0.92 1.11
CA GLN A 45 5.60 0.53 1.34
C GLN A 45 4.91 0.94 2.65
N SER A 46 3.70 0.43 2.93
CA SER A 46 2.99 0.71 4.19
C SER A 46 3.71 0.14 5.42
N GLU A 47 4.44 -0.99 5.28
CA GLU A 47 5.32 -1.52 6.33
C GLU A 47 6.52 -0.60 6.58
N LEU A 48 7.09 0.01 5.54
CA LEU A 48 8.15 1.01 5.67
C LEU A 48 7.64 2.29 6.36
N ASP A 49 6.39 2.69 6.11
CA ASP A 49 5.76 3.82 6.81
C ASP A 49 5.63 3.54 8.33
N ILE A 50 5.34 2.29 8.73
CA ILE A 50 5.36 1.90 10.14
C ILE A 50 6.79 1.96 10.71
N LYS A 51 7.81 1.53 9.95
CA LYS A 51 9.21 1.66 10.38
C LYS A 51 9.61 3.12 10.56
N SER A 52 9.20 4.01 9.65
CA SER A 52 9.40 5.45 9.78
C SER A 52 8.73 6.00 11.05
N ALA A 53 7.48 5.67 11.29
CA ALA A 53 6.76 6.09 12.50
C ALA A 53 7.42 5.56 13.81
N ASN A 54 8.03 4.38 13.77
CA ASN A 54 8.82 3.84 14.89
C ASN A 54 10.10 4.67 15.14
N ILE A 55 10.77 5.14 14.08
CA ILE A 55 11.93 6.01 14.17
C ILE A 55 11.52 7.38 14.74
N ASP A 56 10.39 7.93 14.29
CA ASP A 56 9.85 9.19 14.82
C ASP A 56 9.50 9.09 16.30
N LYS A 57 8.93 7.96 16.72
CA LYS A 57 8.70 7.67 18.14
C LYS A 57 10.01 7.56 18.93
N SER A 58 11.06 6.94 18.36
CA SER A 58 12.40 6.88 18.97
C SER A 58 13.00 8.28 19.08
N SER A 59 12.83 9.13 18.06
CA SER A 59 13.26 10.53 18.08
C SER A 59 12.52 11.33 19.17
N ALA A 60 11.22 11.07 19.35
CA ALA A 60 10.45 11.68 20.43
C ALA A 60 10.91 11.23 21.82
N ILE A 61 11.40 10.01 21.98
CA ILE A 61 12.07 9.53 23.21
C ILE A 61 13.43 10.22 23.36
N GLY A 62 14.16 10.40 22.27
CA GLY A 62 15.45 11.11 22.25
C GLY A 62 15.38 12.53 22.83
N ASN A 63 14.23 13.21 22.72
CA ASN A 63 14.02 14.53 23.32
C ASN A 63 14.09 14.57 24.87
N PHE A 64 14.12 13.42 25.53
CA PHE A 64 14.30 13.28 26.97
C PHE A 64 15.76 12.95 27.36
N LEU A 65 16.61 12.67 26.38
CA LEU A 65 18.01 12.34 26.59
C LEU A 65 18.89 13.58 26.44
N PRO A 66 20.06 13.61 27.11
CA PRO A 66 21.02 14.68 26.88
C PRO A 66 21.61 14.58 25.46
N SER A 67 21.81 15.70 24.82
CA SER A 67 22.70 15.82 23.67
C SER A 67 24.14 16.01 24.14
N ILE A 68 25.11 15.39 23.49
CA ILE A 68 26.54 15.55 23.77
C ILE A 68 27.24 15.87 22.45
N ASN A 69 27.91 17.01 22.42
CA ASN A 69 28.65 17.47 21.25
C ASN A 69 30.05 17.86 21.64
N ALA A 70 31.04 17.35 20.90
CA ALA A 70 32.44 17.73 21.03
C ALA A 70 32.86 18.57 19.83
N GLY A 71 33.65 19.59 20.07
CA GLY A 71 34.17 20.46 19.03
C GLY A 71 35.61 20.89 19.32
N GLY A 72 36.39 21.12 18.26
CA GLY A 72 37.73 21.71 18.35
C GLY A 72 37.85 22.82 17.29
N VAL A 73 38.50 23.90 17.69
CA VAL A 73 38.77 25.05 16.81
C VAL A 73 40.24 25.41 16.91
N HIS A 74 40.88 25.61 15.77
CA HIS A 74 42.20 26.24 15.68
C HIS A 74 42.02 27.51 14.83
N SER A 75 42.48 28.65 15.38
CA SER A 75 42.24 29.93 14.73
C SER A 75 43.46 30.86 14.84
N TRP A 76 43.63 31.68 13.79
CA TRP A 76 44.58 32.79 13.71
C TRP A 76 43.77 34.08 13.66
N ASN A 77 44.02 35.00 14.60
CA ASN A 77 43.46 36.33 14.58
C ASN A 77 44.54 37.29 14.15
N ILE A 78 44.42 37.91 12.97
CA ILE A 78 45.40 38.83 12.36
C ILE A 78 44.84 40.26 12.51
N GLY A 79 45.60 41.18 13.05
CA GLY A 79 45.22 42.56 13.19
C GLY A 79 45.45 43.11 14.60
N LEU A 80 44.68 44.12 14.97
CA LEU A 80 44.76 44.70 16.31
C LEU A 80 44.19 43.76 17.36
N ASN A 81 45.05 43.07 18.07
CA ASN A 81 44.73 42.09 19.09
C ASN A 81 45.38 42.48 20.43
N GLN A 82 44.75 42.13 21.51
CA GLN A 82 45.36 42.28 22.80
C GLN A 82 46.48 41.25 22.96
N ASN A 83 47.70 41.78 23.19
CA ASN A 83 48.82 40.94 23.52
C ASN A 83 48.58 40.33 24.92
N ILE A 84 48.55 38.98 24.98
CA ILE A 84 48.24 38.24 26.19
C ILE A 84 49.32 38.48 27.28
N THR A 85 50.53 38.75 26.85
CA THR A 85 51.70 38.97 27.73
C THR A 85 51.75 40.37 28.30
N THR A 86 51.56 41.40 27.47
CA THR A 86 51.68 42.80 27.93
C THR A 86 50.33 43.47 28.28
N GLY A 87 49.22 42.84 27.86
CA GLY A 87 47.87 43.42 28.02
C GLY A 87 47.54 44.57 27.06
N LEU A 88 48.50 45.02 26.22
CA LEU A 88 48.34 46.13 25.29
C LEU A 88 47.72 45.66 23.96
N LEU A 89 47.04 46.61 23.27
CA LEU A 89 46.54 46.39 21.91
C LEU A 89 47.64 46.59 20.89
N GLU A 90 48.00 45.57 20.14
CA GLU A 90 49.08 45.55 19.16
C GLU A 90 48.60 44.92 17.89
N ASN A 91 49.15 45.36 16.73
CA ASN A 91 48.92 44.69 15.43
C ASN A 91 49.78 43.44 15.37
N GLN A 92 49.15 42.29 15.69
CA GLN A 92 49.83 41.00 15.77
C GLN A 92 48.92 39.84 15.32
N THR A 93 49.54 38.74 15.02
CA THR A 93 48.82 37.47 14.82
C THR A 93 48.78 36.72 16.14
N THR A 94 47.59 36.49 16.66
CA THR A 94 47.39 35.58 17.80
C THR A 94 46.81 34.25 17.33
N GLN A 95 47.32 33.18 17.86
CA GLN A 95 46.96 31.80 17.46
C GLN A 95 46.42 31.07 18.69
N PHE A 96 45.28 30.35 18.50
CA PHE A 96 44.61 29.63 19.57
C PHE A 96 44.11 28.29 19.06
N THR A 97 44.22 27.27 19.94
CA THR A 97 43.53 26.00 19.79
C THR A 97 42.59 25.82 20.98
N SER A 98 41.33 25.50 20.73
CA SER A 98 40.38 25.21 21.80
C SER A 98 39.69 23.87 21.54
N ALA A 99 39.36 23.18 22.61
CA ALA A 99 38.50 21.99 22.58
C ALA A 99 37.35 22.17 23.57
N SER A 100 36.17 21.70 23.18
CA SER A 100 34.98 21.80 24.04
C SER A 100 34.13 20.55 23.96
N LEU A 101 33.46 20.22 25.05
CA LEU A 101 32.41 19.21 25.13
C LEU A 101 31.18 19.87 25.78
N ASN A 102 30.07 19.86 25.04
CA ASN A 102 28.83 20.51 25.52
C ASN A 102 27.73 19.45 25.58
N SER A 103 27.00 19.43 26.68
CA SER A 103 25.85 18.58 26.90
C SER A 103 24.66 19.40 27.36
N ASN A 104 23.49 19.19 26.74
CA ASN A 104 22.24 19.86 27.10
C ASN A 104 21.13 18.83 27.26
N ILE A 105 20.31 18.99 28.30
CA ILE A 105 19.13 18.18 28.55
C ILE A 105 17.93 19.05 28.85
N THR A 106 16.81 18.81 28.18
CA THR A 106 15.54 19.49 28.48
C THR A 106 14.86 18.77 29.65
N ILE A 107 14.83 19.39 30.83
CA ILE A 107 14.19 18.84 32.03
C ILE A 107 12.69 19.08 31.99
N TYR A 108 12.26 20.28 31.58
CA TYR A 108 10.88 20.69 31.46
C TYR A 108 10.70 21.70 30.33
N ASN A 109 9.65 21.54 29.52
CA ASN A 109 9.32 22.45 28.43
C ASN A 109 7.80 22.58 28.23
N GLY A 110 7.07 22.76 29.33
CA GLY A 110 5.61 22.90 29.26
C GLY A 110 4.91 21.61 28.80
N LEU A 111 5.43 20.44 29.18
CA LEU A 111 4.91 19.12 28.78
C LEU A 111 4.92 18.87 27.26
N GLN A 112 5.64 19.67 26.48
CA GLN A 112 5.69 19.48 25.02
C GLN A 112 6.31 18.12 24.66
N ASN A 113 7.43 17.74 25.29
CA ASN A 113 8.08 16.46 25.01
C ASN A 113 7.17 15.27 25.31
N GLN A 114 6.44 15.30 26.43
CA GLN A 114 5.46 14.27 26.78
C GLN A 114 4.33 14.18 25.77
N ASN A 115 3.82 15.32 25.28
CA ASN A 115 2.77 15.35 24.28
C ASN A 115 3.30 14.95 22.89
N ARG A 116 4.54 15.31 22.52
CA ARG A 116 5.21 14.82 21.29
C ARG A 116 5.36 13.30 21.30
N LEU A 117 5.79 12.71 22.42
CA LEU A 117 5.88 11.27 22.55
C LEU A 117 4.49 10.59 22.42
N ARG A 118 3.46 11.17 23.04
CA ARG A 118 2.08 10.67 22.90
C ARG A 118 1.58 10.80 21.46
N LYS A 119 1.93 11.90 20.78
CA LYS A 119 1.62 12.11 19.36
C LYS A 119 2.31 11.05 18.50
N ALA A 120 3.61 10.83 18.67
CA ALA A 120 4.36 9.82 17.92
C ALA A 120 3.83 8.39 18.11
N LYS A 121 3.32 8.06 19.31
CA LYS A 121 2.62 6.77 19.54
C LYS A 121 1.30 6.67 18.76
N LEU A 122 0.55 7.77 18.65
CA LEU A 122 -0.68 7.81 17.84
C LEU A 122 -0.37 7.74 16.33
N GLU A 123 0.71 8.39 15.88
CA GLU A 123 1.18 8.31 14.48
C GLU A 123 1.58 6.88 14.11
N GLN A 124 2.27 6.17 15.02
CA GLN A 124 2.57 4.74 14.86
C GLN A 124 1.28 3.91 14.73
N LEU A 125 0.29 4.15 15.58
CA LEU A 125 -1.00 3.46 15.54
C LEU A 125 -1.77 3.79 14.24
N ALA A 126 -1.78 5.05 13.81
CA ALA A 126 -2.40 5.46 12.55
C ALA A 126 -1.74 4.79 11.35
N SER A 127 -0.42 4.63 11.35
CA SER A 127 0.31 3.89 10.30
C SER A 127 -0.05 2.40 10.29
N GLN A 128 -0.24 1.77 11.45
CA GLN A 128 -0.74 0.39 11.54
C GLN A 128 -2.16 0.26 10.94
N TYR A 129 -3.05 1.21 11.20
CA TYR A 129 -4.39 1.22 10.60
C TYR A 129 -4.32 1.40 9.08
N LYS A 130 -3.43 2.25 8.57
CA LYS A 130 -3.20 2.43 7.12
C LYS A 130 -2.69 1.14 6.47
N LEU A 131 -1.79 0.39 7.12
CA LEU A 131 -1.36 -0.92 6.64
C LEU A 131 -2.55 -1.89 6.57
N THR A 132 -3.37 -1.97 7.62
CA THR A 132 -4.56 -2.84 7.62
C THR A 132 -5.51 -2.46 6.49
N LYS A 133 -5.74 -1.15 6.28
CA LYS A 133 -6.56 -0.68 5.14
C LYS A 133 -5.96 -1.12 3.80
N MET A 134 -4.65 -0.97 3.61
CA MET A 134 -3.97 -1.40 2.39
C MET A 134 -4.11 -2.92 2.17
N GLN A 135 -4.04 -3.72 3.24
CA GLN A 135 -4.25 -5.17 3.17
C GLN A 135 -5.68 -5.52 2.76
N ASP A 136 -6.69 -4.82 3.30
CA ASP A 136 -8.09 -4.97 2.89
C ASP A 136 -8.28 -4.61 1.41
N ASP A 137 -7.74 -3.45 0.98
CA ASP A 137 -7.85 -2.96 -0.40
C ASP A 137 -7.20 -3.93 -1.40
N ILE A 138 -5.98 -4.39 -1.12
CA ILE A 138 -5.27 -5.37 -1.98
C ILE A 138 -6.02 -6.71 -2.03
N SER A 139 -6.55 -7.19 -0.90
CA SER A 139 -7.35 -8.41 -0.86
C SER A 139 -8.60 -8.30 -1.73
N LEU A 140 -9.26 -7.15 -1.72
CA LEU A 140 -10.42 -6.87 -2.56
C LEU A 140 -10.05 -6.81 -4.05
N PHE A 141 -8.93 -6.14 -4.40
CA PHE A 141 -8.46 -6.08 -5.78
C PHE A 141 -8.07 -7.45 -6.32
N VAL A 142 -7.39 -8.27 -5.52
CA VAL A 142 -7.04 -9.65 -5.87
C VAL A 142 -8.30 -10.50 -6.08
N ALA A 143 -9.28 -10.39 -5.18
CA ALA A 143 -10.55 -11.11 -5.33
C ALA A 143 -11.30 -10.70 -6.60
N ASN A 144 -11.37 -9.42 -6.91
CA ASN A 144 -11.98 -8.94 -8.14
C ASN A 144 -11.27 -9.48 -9.39
N ALA A 145 -9.94 -9.35 -9.44
CA ALA A 145 -9.14 -9.82 -10.58
C ALA A 145 -9.21 -11.35 -10.74
N TYR A 146 -9.30 -12.08 -9.63
CA TYR A 146 -9.51 -13.55 -9.65
C TYR A 146 -10.88 -13.92 -10.26
N LEU A 147 -11.95 -13.26 -9.86
CA LEU A 147 -13.30 -13.47 -10.39
C LEU A 147 -13.39 -13.07 -11.86
N ASP A 148 -12.67 -12.02 -12.28
CA ASP A 148 -12.58 -11.63 -13.69
C ASP A 148 -11.90 -12.70 -14.55
N ILE A 149 -10.86 -13.38 -14.05
CA ILE A 149 -10.27 -14.54 -14.74
C ILE A 149 -11.29 -15.67 -14.87
N LEU A 150 -12.03 -16.00 -13.81
CA LEU A 150 -13.05 -17.04 -13.85
C LEU A 150 -14.14 -16.70 -14.88
N PHE A 151 -14.62 -15.45 -14.90
CA PHE A 151 -15.56 -14.96 -15.91
C PHE A 151 -15.01 -15.14 -17.32
N ASN A 152 -13.77 -14.71 -17.60
CA ASN A 152 -13.16 -14.81 -18.94
C ASN A 152 -12.90 -16.25 -19.34
N LYS A 153 -12.58 -17.16 -18.42
CA LYS A 153 -12.47 -18.61 -18.67
C LYS A 153 -13.81 -19.20 -19.10
N GLU A 154 -14.88 -18.91 -18.37
CA GLU A 154 -16.21 -19.40 -18.71
C GLU A 154 -16.72 -18.81 -20.03
N ASN A 155 -16.51 -17.54 -20.27
CA ASN A 155 -16.86 -16.88 -21.53
C ASN A 155 -16.09 -17.49 -22.72
N LEU A 156 -14.78 -17.77 -22.55
CA LEU A 156 -14.00 -18.46 -23.60
C LEU A 156 -14.58 -19.87 -23.93
N LYS A 157 -14.96 -20.63 -22.89
CA LYS A 157 -15.61 -21.96 -23.12
C LYS A 157 -16.91 -21.81 -23.91
N VAL A 158 -17.72 -20.76 -23.64
CA VAL A 158 -18.95 -20.50 -24.39
C VAL A 158 -18.63 -20.19 -25.85
N GLN A 159 -17.65 -19.34 -26.17
CA GLN A 159 -17.28 -19.00 -27.53
C GLN A 159 -16.67 -20.19 -28.28
N GLN A 160 -15.82 -20.98 -27.63
CA GLN A 160 -15.24 -22.22 -28.21
C GLN A 160 -16.32 -23.27 -28.48
N GLY A 161 -17.28 -23.42 -27.54
CA GLY A 161 -18.41 -24.34 -27.72
C GLY A 161 -19.29 -23.91 -28.87
N GLN A 162 -19.53 -22.61 -29.07
CA GLN A 162 -20.26 -22.06 -30.20
C GLN A 162 -19.54 -22.38 -31.53
N LEU A 163 -18.26 -22.04 -31.64
CA LEU A 163 -17.45 -22.31 -32.83
C LEU A 163 -17.47 -23.82 -33.20
N ALA A 164 -17.29 -24.69 -32.21
CA ALA A 164 -17.33 -26.15 -32.43
C ALA A 164 -18.70 -26.67 -32.93
N ASN A 165 -19.80 -26.02 -32.50
CA ASN A 165 -21.14 -26.31 -32.99
C ASN A 165 -21.30 -25.87 -34.46
N ASP A 166 -20.81 -24.69 -34.80
CA ASP A 166 -20.90 -24.13 -36.15
C ASP A 166 -20.01 -24.87 -37.15
N GLU A 167 -18.84 -25.36 -36.71
CA GLU A 167 -17.99 -26.26 -37.53
C GLU A 167 -18.65 -27.59 -37.81
N LYS A 168 -19.49 -28.12 -36.95
CA LYS A 168 -20.32 -29.32 -37.25
C LYS A 168 -21.46 -28.97 -38.18
N GLN A 169 -22.09 -27.80 -37.98
CA GLN A 169 -23.24 -27.39 -38.79
C GLN A 169 -22.88 -27.08 -40.25
N ILE A 170 -21.69 -26.54 -40.53
CA ILE A 170 -21.26 -26.24 -41.90
C ILE A 170 -21.12 -27.53 -42.74
N GLN A 171 -20.68 -28.64 -42.14
CA GLN A 171 -20.58 -29.92 -42.83
C GLN A 171 -21.97 -30.37 -43.33
N ARG A 172 -22.98 -30.27 -42.47
CA ARG A 172 -24.36 -30.59 -42.82
C ARG A 172 -24.94 -29.62 -43.89
N THR A 173 -24.68 -28.32 -43.74
CA THR A 173 -25.12 -27.34 -44.76
C THR A 173 -24.46 -27.60 -46.11
N GLN A 174 -23.20 -28.00 -46.14
CA GLN A 174 -22.51 -28.42 -47.39
C GLN A 174 -23.18 -29.62 -48.05
N GLU A 175 -23.60 -30.65 -47.29
CA GLU A 175 -24.35 -31.79 -47.78
C GLU A 175 -25.72 -31.41 -48.37
N LEU A 176 -26.44 -30.51 -47.67
CA LEU A 176 -27.74 -29.99 -48.13
C LEU A 176 -27.60 -29.16 -49.40
N VAL A 177 -26.56 -28.35 -49.53
CA VAL A 177 -26.29 -27.60 -50.79
C VAL A 177 -25.94 -28.57 -51.93
N ASN A 178 -25.11 -29.59 -51.65
CA ASN A 178 -24.73 -30.61 -52.68
C ASN A 178 -25.93 -31.41 -53.18
N SER A 179 -26.92 -31.66 -52.31
CA SER A 179 -28.20 -32.32 -52.68
C SER A 179 -29.22 -31.39 -53.30
N GLY A 180 -28.96 -30.07 -53.39
CA GLY A 180 -29.89 -29.07 -53.90
C GLY A 180 -31.02 -28.72 -52.93
N ALA A 181 -30.97 -29.16 -51.69
CA ALA A 181 -32.03 -28.92 -50.69
C ALA A 181 -32.01 -27.47 -50.15
N VAL A 182 -30.84 -26.81 -50.15
CA VAL A 182 -30.70 -25.39 -49.72
C VAL A 182 -29.85 -24.59 -50.70
N PRO A 183 -30.02 -23.26 -50.82
CA PRO A 183 -29.21 -22.40 -51.66
C PRO A 183 -27.73 -22.37 -51.28
N ARG A 184 -26.85 -22.14 -52.28
CA ARG A 184 -25.39 -21.94 -52.03
C ARG A 184 -25.10 -20.76 -51.13
N GLY A 185 -26.00 -19.75 -51.07
CA GLY A 185 -25.92 -18.61 -50.19
C GLY A 185 -25.83 -18.98 -48.71
N ASP A 186 -26.59 -19.98 -48.27
CA ASP A 186 -26.60 -20.45 -46.88
C ASP A 186 -25.23 -21.02 -46.45
N LEU A 187 -24.52 -21.64 -47.37
CA LEU A 187 -23.14 -22.12 -47.10
C LEU A 187 -22.15 -20.93 -46.97
N LEU A 188 -22.31 -19.89 -47.75
CA LEU A 188 -21.48 -18.68 -47.69
C LEU A 188 -21.75 -17.90 -46.38
N ASP A 189 -22.99 -17.81 -45.96
CA ASP A 189 -23.40 -17.19 -44.70
C ASP A 189 -22.85 -17.98 -43.50
N MET A 190 -22.89 -19.32 -43.54
CA MET A 190 -22.31 -20.15 -42.51
C MET A 190 -20.78 -20.02 -42.45
N LYS A 191 -20.08 -19.90 -43.58
CA LYS A 191 -18.65 -19.62 -43.62
C LYS A 191 -18.32 -18.26 -43.02
N ALA A 192 -19.12 -17.22 -43.27
CA ALA A 192 -18.96 -15.91 -42.70
C ALA A 192 -19.20 -15.92 -41.15
N THR A 193 -20.20 -16.69 -40.69
CA THR A 193 -20.50 -16.91 -39.28
C THR A 193 -19.30 -17.55 -38.54
N ILE A 194 -18.74 -18.63 -39.09
CA ILE A 194 -17.55 -19.31 -38.52
C ILE A 194 -16.36 -18.35 -38.45
N ALA A 195 -16.13 -17.54 -39.49
CA ALA A 195 -15.05 -16.55 -39.45
C ALA A 195 -15.26 -15.48 -38.35
N ALA A 196 -16.50 -15.05 -38.15
CA ALA A 196 -16.86 -14.14 -37.07
C ALA A 196 -16.71 -14.80 -35.69
N ASP A 197 -17.08 -16.07 -35.55
CA ASP A 197 -16.94 -16.76 -34.26
C ASP A 197 -15.46 -17.07 -33.92
N ASN A 198 -14.62 -17.38 -34.90
CA ASN A 198 -13.17 -17.42 -34.70
C ASN A 198 -12.62 -16.11 -34.15
N GLN A 199 -13.11 -14.97 -34.69
CA GLN A 199 -12.72 -13.64 -34.15
C GLN A 199 -13.15 -13.47 -32.68
N LYS A 200 -14.37 -13.94 -32.31
CA LYS A 200 -14.84 -13.89 -30.92
C LYS A 200 -14.02 -14.78 -29.98
N VAL A 201 -13.61 -15.98 -30.43
CA VAL A 201 -12.71 -16.86 -29.67
C VAL A 201 -11.38 -16.19 -29.44
N VAL A 202 -10.73 -15.62 -30.46
CA VAL A 202 -9.47 -14.87 -30.30
C VAL A 202 -9.63 -13.68 -29.35
N ALA A 203 -10.75 -12.95 -29.43
CA ALA A 203 -11.04 -11.84 -28.52
C ALA A 203 -11.21 -12.31 -27.07
N ALA A 204 -11.87 -13.46 -26.85
CA ALA A 204 -12.03 -14.06 -25.53
C ALA A 204 -10.69 -14.58 -24.96
N GLU A 205 -9.83 -15.19 -25.79
CA GLU A 205 -8.48 -15.62 -25.41
C GLU A 205 -7.62 -14.42 -24.98
N ASN A 206 -7.66 -13.31 -25.74
CA ASN A 206 -6.97 -12.09 -25.40
C ASN A 206 -7.48 -11.50 -24.07
N SER A 207 -8.81 -11.48 -23.85
CA SER A 207 -9.40 -11.00 -22.61
C SER A 207 -8.96 -11.85 -21.41
N LEU A 208 -8.91 -13.16 -21.56
CA LEU A 208 -8.41 -14.07 -20.54
C LEU A 208 -6.93 -13.82 -20.24
N LEU A 209 -6.11 -13.64 -21.27
CA LEU A 209 -4.69 -13.34 -21.09
C LEU A 209 -4.49 -12.00 -20.32
N ILE A 210 -5.22 -10.95 -20.71
CA ILE A 210 -5.16 -9.65 -20.04
C ILE A 210 -5.59 -9.75 -18.58
N SER A 211 -6.67 -10.49 -18.26
CA SER A 211 -7.11 -10.69 -16.89
C SER A 211 -6.07 -11.46 -16.05
N ARG A 212 -5.40 -12.47 -16.62
CA ARG A 212 -4.29 -13.17 -15.98
C ARG A 212 -3.11 -12.23 -15.71
N LEU A 213 -2.73 -11.40 -16.68
CA LEU A 213 -1.67 -10.40 -16.53
C LEU A 213 -1.99 -9.41 -15.41
N SER A 214 -3.25 -8.95 -15.33
CA SER A 214 -3.70 -8.02 -14.30
C SER A 214 -3.56 -8.61 -12.90
N LEU A 215 -3.98 -9.87 -12.69
CA LEU A 215 -3.80 -10.55 -11.42
C LEU A 215 -2.32 -10.81 -11.12
N ALA A 216 -1.54 -11.30 -12.10
CA ALA A 216 -0.11 -11.54 -11.93
C ALA A 216 0.65 -10.27 -11.52
N GLN A 217 0.27 -9.11 -12.07
CA GLN A 217 0.82 -7.80 -11.67
C GLN A 217 0.47 -7.46 -10.22
N LEU A 218 -0.78 -7.69 -9.77
CA LEU A 218 -1.16 -7.48 -8.37
C LEU A 218 -0.37 -8.37 -7.41
N LEU A 219 -0.11 -9.61 -7.84
CA LEU A 219 0.69 -10.58 -7.10
C LEU A 219 2.20 -10.30 -7.19
N GLN A 220 2.67 -9.46 -8.10
CA GLN A 220 4.10 -9.22 -8.39
C GLN A 220 4.83 -10.48 -8.85
N LEU A 221 4.17 -11.29 -9.70
CA LEU A 221 4.77 -12.49 -10.28
C LEU A 221 5.69 -12.13 -11.45
N GLU A 222 6.92 -12.69 -11.46
CA GLU A 222 7.86 -12.56 -12.58
C GLU A 222 7.44 -13.43 -13.77
N ASP A 223 7.01 -14.66 -13.51
CA ASP A 223 6.52 -15.60 -14.52
C ASP A 223 4.99 -15.61 -14.57
N PHE A 224 4.43 -14.68 -15.36
CA PHE A 224 2.99 -14.58 -15.59
C PHE A 224 2.49 -15.55 -16.69
N GLN A 225 3.37 -16.06 -17.56
CA GLN A 225 2.99 -16.90 -18.70
C GLN A 225 2.52 -18.26 -18.21
N ASN A 226 3.14 -18.79 -17.17
CA ASN A 226 2.80 -20.07 -16.56
C ASN A 226 1.83 -19.94 -15.37
N PHE A 227 1.24 -18.74 -15.16
CA PHE A 227 0.29 -18.50 -14.10
C PHE A 227 -1.14 -18.83 -14.54
N ASP A 228 -1.85 -19.62 -13.73
CA ASP A 228 -3.28 -19.89 -13.90
C ASP A 228 -3.99 -20.05 -12.54
N VAL A 229 -5.29 -19.79 -12.53
CA VAL A 229 -6.14 -19.94 -11.33
C VAL A 229 -6.93 -21.23 -11.38
N SER A 230 -7.27 -21.76 -10.19
CA SER A 230 -8.09 -22.96 -10.08
C SER A 230 -9.52 -22.71 -10.62
N ASP A 231 -10.03 -23.68 -11.38
CA ASP A 231 -11.38 -23.67 -11.93
C ASP A 231 -12.35 -24.12 -10.80
N VAL A 232 -12.66 -23.19 -9.87
CA VAL A 232 -13.65 -23.45 -8.82
C VAL A 232 -14.97 -22.85 -9.24
N ASP A 233 -16.00 -23.65 -9.29
CA ASP A 233 -17.37 -23.14 -9.44
C ASP A 233 -17.80 -22.52 -8.12
N ILE A 234 -17.81 -21.18 -8.08
CA ILE A 234 -18.26 -20.42 -6.92
C ILE A 234 -19.78 -20.27 -7.04
N GLU A 235 -20.50 -20.93 -6.14
CA GLU A 235 -21.96 -20.78 -6.09
C GLU A 235 -22.36 -19.36 -5.68
N ALA A 236 -23.33 -18.81 -6.38
CA ALA A 236 -23.92 -17.51 -6.09
C ALA A 236 -24.89 -17.61 -4.90
N LYS A 237 -24.37 -17.93 -3.69
CA LYS A 237 -25.19 -18.03 -2.46
C LYS A 237 -25.43 -16.66 -1.85
N GLN A 238 -26.62 -16.46 -1.30
CA GLN A 238 -26.93 -15.26 -0.54
C GLN A 238 -26.20 -15.32 0.82
N SER A 239 -25.50 -14.23 1.16
CA SER A 239 -24.83 -14.13 2.46
C SER A 239 -25.85 -13.88 3.58
N PRO A 240 -25.64 -14.46 4.79
CA PRO A 240 -26.48 -14.16 5.97
C PRO A 240 -26.52 -12.67 6.30
N VAL A 241 -25.50 -11.89 5.93
CA VAL A 241 -25.48 -10.43 6.13
C VAL A 241 -26.66 -9.72 5.46
N MET A 242 -27.16 -10.27 4.34
CA MET A 242 -28.29 -9.67 3.61
C MET A 242 -29.65 -9.88 4.30
N ALA A 243 -29.69 -10.68 5.36
CA ALA A 243 -30.88 -10.79 6.23
C ALA A 243 -30.97 -9.67 7.26
N GLU A 244 -29.85 -8.95 7.51
CA GLU A 244 -29.81 -7.82 8.41
C GLU A 244 -30.42 -6.56 7.78
N THR A 245 -30.88 -5.62 8.62
CA THR A 245 -31.35 -4.32 8.13
C THR A 245 -30.18 -3.47 7.63
N SER A 246 -30.42 -2.57 6.69
CA SER A 246 -29.39 -1.68 6.17
C SER A 246 -28.76 -0.82 7.27
N GLU A 247 -29.57 -0.38 8.23
CA GLU A 247 -29.15 0.39 9.40
C GLU A 247 -28.22 -0.42 10.32
N ALA A 248 -28.53 -1.71 10.55
CA ALA A 248 -27.69 -2.60 11.36
C ALA A 248 -26.33 -2.82 10.71
N ILE A 249 -26.28 -2.96 9.37
CA ILE A 249 -25.03 -3.09 8.60
C ILE A 249 -24.20 -1.80 8.71
N VAL A 250 -24.83 -0.62 8.58
CA VAL A 250 -24.16 0.68 8.72
C VAL A 250 -23.56 0.86 10.10
N GLU A 251 -24.35 0.60 11.17
CA GLU A 251 -23.86 0.74 12.55
C GLU A 251 -22.71 -0.25 12.84
N LYS A 252 -22.79 -1.47 12.34
CA LYS A 252 -21.70 -2.43 12.45
C LYS A 252 -20.45 -1.94 11.69
N ALA A 253 -20.63 -1.42 10.47
CA ALA A 253 -19.53 -0.87 9.68
C ALA A 253 -18.83 0.29 10.40
N LYS A 254 -19.56 1.25 11.00
CA LYS A 254 -18.98 2.34 11.80
C LYS A 254 -18.08 1.85 12.93
N GLN A 255 -18.39 0.72 13.54
CA GLN A 255 -17.62 0.15 14.65
C GLN A 255 -16.36 -0.59 14.18
N VAL A 256 -16.44 -1.29 13.05
CA VAL A 256 -15.38 -2.23 12.64
C VAL A 256 -14.46 -1.65 11.58
N ARG A 257 -14.96 -0.73 10.72
CA ARG A 257 -14.20 -0.27 9.55
C ARG A 257 -12.99 0.57 9.92
N ILE A 258 -11.91 0.22 9.26
CA ILE A 258 -10.58 0.80 9.53
C ILE A 258 -10.49 2.28 9.14
N GLU A 259 -11.28 2.72 8.15
CA GLU A 259 -11.33 4.11 7.69
C GLU A 259 -11.75 5.06 8.82
N ILE A 260 -12.72 4.65 9.63
CA ILE A 260 -13.18 5.44 10.78
C ILE A 260 -12.11 5.49 11.86
N LYS A 261 -11.39 4.37 12.11
CA LYS A 261 -10.27 4.34 13.05
C LYS A 261 -9.12 5.25 12.62
N ILE A 262 -8.84 5.35 11.32
CA ILE A 262 -7.84 6.27 10.75
C ILE A 262 -8.30 7.72 10.97
N ALA A 263 -9.55 8.04 10.66
CA ALA A 263 -10.10 9.38 10.83
C ALA A 263 -10.09 9.81 12.31
N GLN A 264 -10.46 8.91 13.24
CA GLN A 264 -10.39 9.14 14.70
C GLN A 264 -8.94 9.38 15.15
N ALA A 265 -7.98 8.55 14.69
CA ALA A 265 -6.58 8.74 15.03
C ALA A 265 -6.05 10.10 14.57
N ASN A 266 -6.44 10.56 13.37
CA ASN A 266 -6.07 11.90 12.87
C ASN A 266 -6.69 13.04 13.72
N LEU A 267 -7.92 12.87 14.20
CA LEU A 267 -8.55 13.82 15.13
C LEU A 267 -7.79 13.88 16.46
N ASP A 268 -7.43 12.71 17.00
CA ASP A 268 -6.66 12.62 18.24
C ASP A 268 -5.26 13.25 18.10
N LEU A 269 -4.61 13.10 16.94
CA LEU A 269 -3.34 13.76 16.61
C LEU A 269 -3.48 15.27 16.63
N ALA A 270 -4.50 15.82 15.98
CA ALA A 270 -4.77 17.25 15.97
C ALA A 270 -5.06 17.80 17.39
N GLN A 271 -5.75 17.02 18.23
CA GLN A 271 -5.94 17.36 19.62
C GLN A 271 -4.61 17.43 20.41
N ARG A 272 -3.66 16.54 20.12
CA ARG A 272 -2.32 16.56 20.71
C ARG A 272 -1.54 17.79 20.27
N ASP A 273 -1.68 18.23 19.00
CA ASP A 273 -1.02 19.45 18.52
C ASP A 273 -1.46 20.71 19.29
N ILE A 274 -2.72 20.81 19.68
CA ILE A 274 -3.18 21.89 20.59
C ILE A 274 -2.45 21.84 21.94
N LYS A 275 -2.27 20.63 22.52
CA LYS A 275 -1.58 20.48 23.81
C LYS A 275 -0.10 20.81 23.70
N ILE A 276 0.55 20.44 22.59
CA ILE A 276 1.95 20.82 22.31
C ILE A 276 2.07 22.34 22.16
N ALA A 277 1.19 22.96 21.36
CA ALA A 277 1.20 24.41 21.16
C ALA A 277 0.97 25.19 22.47
N LYS A 278 0.04 24.73 23.33
CA LYS A 278 -0.20 25.33 24.66
C LYS A 278 1.02 25.26 25.57
N GLY A 279 1.89 24.28 25.41
CA GLY A 279 3.15 24.16 26.16
C GLY A 279 4.08 25.35 25.97
N ALA A 280 3.98 26.09 24.85
CA ALA A 280 4.77 27.27 24.58
C ALA A 280 4.43 28.49 25.49
N TYR A 281 3.34 28.43 26.25
CA TYR A 281 3.03 29.44 27.29
C TYR A 281 3.72 29.17 28.62
N GLN A 282 4.24 27.97 28.81
CA GLN A 282 4.81 27.52 30.08
C GLN A 282 6.33 27.79 30.12
N PRO A 283 6.91 27.92 31.33
CA PRO A 283 8.35 27.97 31.46
C PRO A 283 9.05 26.73 30.87
N SER A 284 10.34 26.89 30.53
CA SER A 284 11.21 25.76 30.20
C SER A 284 12.43 25.76 31.13
N VAL A 285 12.87 24.55 31.49
CA VAL A 285 14.06 24.31 32.30
C VAL A 285 14.98 23.40 31.52
N THR A 286 16.21 23.84 31.27
CA THR A 286 17.27 23.10 30.60
C THR A 286 18.46 22.94 31.53
N GLY A 287 18.95 21.71 31.69
CA GLY A 287 20.25 21.45 32.32
C GLY A 287 21.35 21.51 31.27
N PHE A 288 22.48 22.08 31.62
CA PHE A 288 23.64 22.13 30.74
C PHE A 288 24.92 21.76 31.49
N TYR A 289 25.85 21.17 30.73
CA TYR A 289 27.23 20.95 31.12
C TYR A 289 28.12 21.32 29.95
N SER A 290 29.17 22.08 30.23
CA SER A 290 30.21 22.48 29.28
C SER A 290 31.59 22.23 29.87
N PHE A 291 32.38 21.47 29.19
CA PHE A 291 33.82 21.40 29.39
C PHE A 291 34.51 22.19 28.28
N SER A 292 35.49 23.00 28.63
CA SER A 292 36.30 23.70 27.64
C SER A 292 37.76 23.79 28.08
N THR A 293 38.64 23.78 27.10
CA THR A 293 40.07 24.05 27.31
C THR A 293 40.60 24.83 26.12
N ARG A 294 41.69 25.56 26.35
CA ARG A 294 42.29 26.45 25.33
C ARG A 294 43.80 26.45 25.45
N ALA A 295 44.51 26.46 24.36
CA ALA A 295 45.95 26.70 24.29
C ALA A 295 46.22 27.97 23.46
N SER A 296 47.19 28.77 23.87
CA SER A 296 47.72 29.90 23.16
C SER A 296 49.14 29.61 22.69
N TYR A 297 49.51 30.16 21.56
CA TYR A 297 50.86 30.05 21.02
C TYR A 297 51.68 31.32 21.22
N SER A 298 51.23 32.25 22.05
CA SER A 298 51.96 33.45 22.46
C SER A 298 52.95 33.10 23.61
N ASP A 299 54.08 33.82 23.64
CA ASP A 299 55.03 33.74 24.73
C ASP A 299 54.37 34.05 26.07
N ARG A 300 54.89 33.44 27.16
CA ARG A 300 54.39 33.64 28.54
C ARG A 300 55.44 34.32 29.42
N ILE A 301 54.97 35.11 30.35
CA ILE A 301 55.83 35.70 31.38
C ILE A 301 56.16 34.64 32.41
N VAL A 302 57.43 34.35 32.64
CA VAL A 302 57.91 33.38 33.65
C VAL A 302 58.58 34.05 34.85
N GLY A 303 58.80 35.34 34.80
CA GLY A 303 59.37 36.11 35.87
C GLY A 303 59.54 37.58 35.48
N ILE A 304 60.09 38.38 36.42
CA ILE A 304 60.48 39.76 36.18
C ILE A 304 61.98 39.84 36.51
N ASP A 305 62.78 40.47 35.67
CA ASP A 305 64.22 40.66 35.88
C ASP A 305 64.47 41.77 36.95
N GLY A 306 65.75 41.93 37.30
CA GLY A 306 66.12 42.94 38.28
C GLY A 306 65.89 44.39 37.89
N ASN A 307 65.51 44.67 36.62
CA ASN A 307 65.14 45.98 36.06
C ASN A 307 63.62 46.17 35.93
N GLY A 308 62.81 45.22 36.40
CA GLY A 308 61.36 45.27 36.29
C GLY A 308 60.80 44.83 34.92
N MET A 309 61.65 44.25 34.01
CA MET A 309 61.18 43.80 32.68
C MET A 309 60.72 42.31 32.75
N PRO A 310 59.63 41.95 32.01
CA PRO A 310 59.12 40.58 31.97
C PRO A 310 60.13 39.63 31.28
N ILE A 311 60.44 38.53 31.93
CA ILE A 311 61.20 37.41 31.33
C ILE A 311 60.21 36.54 30.59
N LEU A 312 60.36 36.47 29.23
CA LEU A 312 59.50 35.68 28.35
C LEU A 312 60.03 34.29 28.16
N ALA A 313 59.14 33.31 28.10
CA ALA A 313 59.43 31.91 27.71
C ALA A 313 58.46 31.49 26.61
N ALA A 314 58.86 30.52 25.84
CA ALA A 314 58.01 29.91 24.83
C ALA A 314 56.72 29.32 25.45
N PRO A 315 55.62 29.24 24.69
CA PRO A 315 54.37 28.61 25.18
C PRO A 315 54.60 27.18 25.60
N LEU A 316 53.86 26.68 26.58
CA LEU A 316 53.85 25.28 26.97
C LEU A 316 53.34 24.39 25.84
N PRO A 317 53.73 23.11 25.82
CA PRO A 317 53.16 22.17 24.88
C PRO A 317 51.62 22.13 24.90
N LEU A 318 50.99 21.87 23.76
CA LEU A 318 49.51 21.93 23.58
C LEU A 318 48.76 21.16 24.67
N PHE A 319 49.20 19.92 24.94
CA PHE A 319 48.49 19.05 25.90
C PHE A 319 48.67 19.48 27.35
N ASP A 320 49.82 20.08 27.69
CA ASP A 320 50.08 20.65 29.03
C ASP A 320 49.13 21.83 29.24
N GLN A 321 49.04 22.76 28.27
CA GLN A 321 48.08 23.86 28.31
C GLN A 321 46.63 23.37 28.39
N PHE A 322 46.27 22.30 27.64
CA PHE A 322 44.93 21.71 27.72
C PHE A 322 44.66 21.13 29.11
N SER A 323 45.65 20.54 29.73
CA SER A 323 45.53 20.04 31.08
C SER A 323 45.39 21.14 32.13
N ASP A 324 46.10 22.26 31.95
CA ASP A 324 46.10 23.36 32.90
C ASP A 324 44.87 24.29 32.78
N ASN A 325 44.40 24.48 31.53
CA ASN A 325 43.32 25.40 31.20
C ASN A 325 41.94 24.73 31.20
N LYS A 326 41.77 23.57 31.84
CA LYS A 326 40.47 22.87 31.97
C LYS A 326 39.44 23.77 32.70
N GLY A 327 38.31 23.99 32.04
CA GLY A 327 37.15 24.65 32.62
C GLY A 327 35.92 23.77 32.61
N HIS A 328 35.17 23.75 33.68
CA HIS A 328 33.89 23.06 33.78
C HIS A 328 32.84 24.08 34.17
N ASN A 329 31.73 24.09 33.39
CA ASN A 329 30.58 24.93 33.67
C ASN A 329 29.32 24.07 33.57
N PHE A 330 28.49 24.05 34.59
CA PHE A 330 27.24 23.32 34.64
C PHE A 330 26.18 24.08 35.39
N GLY A 331 24.93 23.87 35.04
CA GLY A 331 23.84 24.59 35.69
C GLY A 331 22.47 24.26 35.13
N LEU A 332 21.51 25.02 35.62
CA LEU A 332 20.14 25.01 35.15
C LEU A 332 19.79 26.37 34.56
N GLN A 333 19.18 26.39 33.43
CA GLN A 333 18.65 27.58 32.77
C GLN A 333 17.13 27.54 32.81
N LEU A 334 16.51 28.54 33.45
CA LEU A 334 15.05 28.76 33.42
C LEU A 334 14.74 29.84 32.39
N ASN A 335 13.84 29.53 31.44
CA ASN A 335 13.32 30.50 30.50
C ASN A 335 11.80 30.66 30.69
N ILE A 336 11.31 31.83 30.97
CA ILE A 336 9.89 32.15 31.18
C ILE A 336 9.45 33.10 30.06
N PRO A 337 8.59 32.64 29.12
CA PRO A 337 8.10 33.51 28.05
C PRO A 337 7.05 34.47 28.58
N ILE A 338 7.41 35.77 28.72
CA ILE A 338 6.50 36.83 29.19
C ILE A 338 5.75 37.43 27.99
N LEU A 339 6.46 37.80 26.94
CA LEU A 339 5.90 38.37 25.71
C LEU A 339 6.68 37.84 24.51
N ASN A 340 5.98 37.20 23.57
CA ASN A 340 6.59 36.54 22.39
C ASN A 340 5.99 37.01 21.06
N GLY A 341 5.51 38.27 20.99
CA GLY A 341 4.95 38.84 19.76
C GLY A 341 3.72 38.06 19.24
N LEU A 342 2.85 37.56 20.13
CA LEU A 342 1.66 36.76 19.84
C LEU A 342 1.95 35.38 19.21
N SER A 343 3.21 34.96 19.05
CA SER A 343 3.60 33.72 18.38
C SER A 343 2.95 32.49 19.03
N ALA A 344 3.03 32.36 20.37
CA ALA A 344 2.41 31.23 21.08
C ALA A 344 0.88 31.26 20.93
N ARG A 345 0.23 32.41 21.02
CA ARG A 345 -1.21 32.56 20.84
C ARG A 345 -1.63 32.10 19.42
N ASN A 346 -0.97 32.67 18.42
CA ASN A 346 -1.31 32.36 17.01
C ASN A 346 -1.07 30.88 16.67
N ASN A 347 -0.04 30.22 17.23
CA ASN A 347 0.21 28.81 17.06
C ASN A 347 -0.89 27.94 17.73
N VAL A 348 -1.38 28.32 18.90
CA VAL A 348 -2.52 27.66 19.55
C VAL A 348 -3.80 27.80 18.72
N GLU A 349 -4.10 29.04 18.27
CA GLU A 349 -5.29 29.27 17.44
C GLU A 349 -5.20 28.49 16.10
N ARG A 350 -4.04 28.45 15.45
CA ARG A 350 -3.82 27.63 14.25
C ARG A 350 -4.05 26.14 14.52
N SER A 351 -3.56 25.64 15.66
CA SER A 351 -3.78 24.25 16.07
C SER A 351 -5.26 23.95 16.33
N LYS A 352 -6.02 24.91 16.89
CA LYS A 352 -7.48 24.77 17.05
C LYS A 352 -8.20 24.71 15.69
N VAL A 353 -7.83 25.58 14.75
CA VAL A 353 -8.39 25.54 13.38
C VAL A 353 -8.09 24.19 12.71
N ASN A 354 -6.88 23.65 12.88
CA ASN A 354 -6.54 22.33 12.35
C ASN A 354 -7.34 21.20 13.02
N PHE A 355 -7.60 21.30 14.32
CA PHE A 355 -8.48 20.37 15.03
C PHE A 355 -9.92 20.40 14.49
N GLU A 356 -10.50 21.58 14.27
CA GLU A 356 -11.83 21.70 13.65
C GLU A 356 -11.86 21.13 12.22
N ARG A 357 -10.81 21.34 11.44
CA ARG A 357 -10.66 20.67 10.12
C ARG A 357 -10.63 19.15 10.23
N SER A 358 -9.89 18.62 11.20
CA SER A 358 -9.81 17.17 11.43
C SER A 358 -11.14 16.61 11.94
N LYS A 359 -11.89 17.38 12.72
CA LYS A 359 -13.25 17.03 13.16
C LYS A 359 -14.21 16.95 11.98
N ASN A 360 -14.22 17.96 11.11
CA ASN A 360 -15.03 17.93 9.90
C ASN A 360 -14.64 16.76 8.98
N ALA A 361 -13.34 16.41 8.89
CA ALA A 361 -12.87 15.26 8.13
C ALA A 361 -13.33 13.93 8.75
N PHE A 362 -13.39 13.82 10.08
CA PHE A 362 -13.95 12.66 10.77
C PHE A 362 -15.46 12.52 10.53
N ASP A 363 -16.20 13.62 10.62
CA ASP A 363 -17.64 13.64 10.34
C ASP A 363 -17.91 13.27 8.88
N GLN A 364 -17.13 13.80 7.93
CA GLN A 364 -17.21 13.46 6.51
C GLN A 364 -16.91 11.96 6.29
N ALA A 365 -15.90 11.40 6.93
CA ALA A 365 -15.56 9.97 6.79
C ALA A 365 -16.72 9.06 7.27
N ASN A 366 -17.46 9.46 8.31
CA ASN A 366 -18.65 8.75 8.75
C ASN A 366 -19.78 8.81 7.71
N LEU A 367 -20.04 9.98 7.11
CA LEU A 367 -21.04 10.16 6.06
C LEU A 367 -20.66 9.38 4.79
N ASP A 368 -19.39 9.41 4.41
CA ASP A 368 -18.88 8.67 3.25
C ASP A 368 -19.03 7.16 3.46
N LEU A 369 -18.68 6.65 4.65
CA LEU A 369 -18.86 5.25 4.99
C LEU A 369 -20.33 4.85 4.90
N GLU A 370 -21.22 5.61 5.53
CA GLU A 370 -22.66 5.36 5.49
C GLU A 370 -23.19 5.32 4.05
N THR A 371 -22.84 6.32 3.23
CA THR A 371 -23.20 6.39 1.81
C THR A 371 -22.67 5.19 1.04
N ASN A 372 -21.41 4.80 1.27
CA ASN A 372 -20.80 3.67 0.57
C ASN A 372 -21.42 2.33 0.97
N VAL A 373 -21.81 2.14 2.24
CA VAL A 373 -22.52 0.94 2.70
C VAL A 373 -23.91 0.87 2.05
N TYR A 374 -24.70 1.95 2.03
CA TYR A 374 -26.00 1.96 1.36
C TYR A 374 -25.86 1.69 -0.14
N LYS A 375 -24.87 2.28 -0.81
CA LYS A 375 -24.56 1.98 -2.23
C LYS A 375 -24.22 0.52 -2.43
N ALA A 376 -23.37 -0.06 -1.56
CA ALA A 376 -22.98 -1.47 -1.66
C ALA A 376 -24.20 -2.39 -1.50
N ILE A 377 -25.07 -2.16 -0.52
CA ILE A 377 -26.32 -2.92 -0.29
C ILE A 377 -27.25 -2.82 -1.52
N THR A 378 -27.43 -1.61 -2.04
CA THR A 378 -28.27 -1.37 -3.23
C THR A 378 -27.71 -2.09 -4.45
N ASN A 379 -26.38 -2.02 -4.65
CA ASN A 379 -25.71 -2.68 -5.75
C ASN A 379 -25.83 -4.21 -5.68
N VAL A 380 -25.72 -4.81 -4.48
CA VAL A 380 -25.94 -6.26 -4.32
C VAL A 380 -27.38 -6.66 -4.65
N LYS A 381 -28.38 -5.90 -4.15
CA LYS A 381 -29.79 -6.18 -4.47
C LYS A 381 -30.06 -6.07 -5.98
N GLY A 382 -29.50 -5.06 -6.62
CA GLY A 382 -29.58 -4.89 -8.08
C GLY A 382 -28.89 -6.03 -8.84
N ALA A 383 -27.69 -6.41 -8.43
CA ALA A 383 -26.93 -7.48 -9.07
C ALA A 383 -27.62 -8.85 -8.90
N LEU A 384 -28.20 -9.14 -7.73
CA LEU A 384 -28.98 -10.35 -7.53
C LEU A 384 -30.15 -10.40 -8.50
N LYS A 385 -30.90 -9.30 -8.63
CA LYS A 385 -32.06 -9.24 -9.52
C LYS A 385 -31.65 -9.36 -11.01
N THR A 386 -30.51 -8.78 -11.38
CA THR A 386 -29.93 -8.93 -12.71
C THR A 386 -29.54 -10.40 -12.97
N TYR A 387 -28.91 -11.05 -12.00
CA TYR A 387 -28.53 -12.47 -12.13
C TYR A 387 -29.77 -13.38 -12.28
N GLU A 388 -30.79 -13.22 -11.42
CA GLU A 388 -32.06 -13.96 -11.51
C GLU A 388 -32.73 -13.76 -12.88
N SER A 389 -32.81 -12.50 -13.35
CA SER A 389 -33.45 -12.18 -14.64
C SER A 389 -32.65 -12.71 -15.83
N SER A 390 -31.31 -12.63 -15.77
CA SER A 390 -30.44 -13.21 -16.81
C SER A 390 -30.57 -14.71 -16.87
N PHE A 391 -30.70 -15.38 -15.71
CA PHE A 391 -30.90 -16.83 -15.64
C PHE A 391 -32.23 -17.26 -16.29
N SER A 392 -33.33 -16.59 -15.95
CA SER A 392 -34.64 -16.85 -16.57
C SER A 392 -34.62 -16.55 -18.09
N THR A 393 -33.88 -15.49 -18.49
CA THR A 393 -33.69 -15.19 -19.92
C THR A 393 -32.93 -16.31 -20.63
N LEU A 394 -31.87 -16.85 -20.01
CA LEU A 394 -31.10 -17.96 -20.57
C LEU A 394 -31.98 -19.20 -20.77
N GLU A 395 -32.79 -19.60 -19.77
CA GLU A 395 -33.71 -20.73 -19.88
C GLU A 395 -34.66 -20.58 -21.09
N ALA A 396 -35.34 -19.44 -21.20
CA ALA A 396 -36.25 -19.17 -22.32
C ALA A 396 -35.53 -19.13 -23.68
N ARG A 397 -34.30 -18.58 -23.75
CA ARG A 397 -33.52 -18.54 -24.99
C ARG A 397 -32.97 -19.89 -25.36
N GLN A 398 -32.65 -20.74 -24.41
CA GLN A 398 -32.23 -22.11 -24.64
C GLN A 398 -33.36 -22.93 -25.29
N GLU A 399 -34.58 -22.83 -24.77
CA GLU A 399 -35.73 -23.52 -25.37
C GLU A 399 -36.04 -22.99 -26.78
N ALA A 400 -36.03 -21.67 -26.96
CA ALA A 400 -36.25 -21.05 -28.28
C ALA A 400 -35.17 -21.50 -29.31
N PHE A 401 -33.91 -21.60 -28.85
CA PHE A 401 -32.81 -22.10 -29.70
C PHE A 401 -32.96 -23.59 -30.03
N ASN A 402 -33.41 -24.43 -29.09
CA ASN A 402 -33.69 -25.85 -29.35
C ASN A 402 -34.80 -26.00 -30.37
N ASP A 403 -35.91 -25.27 -30.28
CA ASP A 403 -36.99 -25.24 -31.29
C ASP A 403 -36.47 -24.79 -32.67
N ALA A 404 -35.68 -23.68 -32.67
CA ALA A 404 -35.06 -23.18 -33.91
C ALA A 404 -34.15 -24.23 -34.56
N LYS A 405 -33.38 -25.00 -33.77
CA LYS A 405 -32.49 -26.05 -34.20
C LYS A 405 -33.29 -27.23 -34.86
N GLU A 406 -34.41 -27.60 -34.24
CA GLU A 406 -35.27 -28.66 -34.78
C GLU A 406 -35.94 -28.22 -36.10
N ARG A 407 -36.47 -27.02 -36.17
CA ARG A 407 -37.06 -26.45 -37.38
C ARG A 407 -36.08 -26.31 -38.53
N TYR A 408 -34.88 -25.83 -38.23
CA TYR A 408 -33.79 -25.71 -39.18
C TYR A 408 -33.38 -27.10 -39.70
N ALA A 409 -33.33 -28.11 -38.83
CA ALA A 409 -32.94 -29.48 -39.15
C ALA A 409 -33.90 -30.13 -40.16
N VAL A 410 -35.20 -29.76 -40.18
CA VAL A 410 -36.23 -30.28 -41.09
C VAL A 410 -36.56 -29.31 -42.25
N GLY A 411 -35.80 -28.23 -42.42
CA GLY A 411 -35.96 -27.26 -43.50
C GLY A 411 -37.14 -26.26 -43.33
N LEU A 412 -37.70 -26.16 -42.13
CA LEU A 412 -38.81 -25.24 -41.82
C LEU A 412 -38.34 -23.85 -41.33
N MET A 413 -37.04 -23.62 -41.28
CA MET A 413 -36.42 -22.36 -40.89
C MET A 413 -35.24 -22.06 -41.84
N ASN A 414 -35.03 -20.81 -42.21
CA ASN A 414 -33.87 -20.40 -42.98
C ASN A 414 -32.61 -20.23 -42.09
N ALA A 415 -31.43 -20.21 -42.70
CA ALA A 415 -30.15 -20.10 -42.00
C ALA A 415 -30.00 -18.78 -41.22
N PHE A 416 -30.54 -17.66 -41.72
CA PHE A 416 -30.46 -16.39 -41.08
C PHE A 416 -31.21 -16.39 -39.74
N ASP A 417 -32.48 -16.82 -39.71
CA ASP A 417 -33.30 -16.88 -38.49
C ASP A 417 -32.69 -17.86 -37.45
N PHE A 418 -32.12 -18.98 -37.91
CA PHE A 418 -31.42 -19.94 -37.08
C PHE A 418 -30.17 -19.30 -36.41
N ASN A 419 -29.31 -18.66 -37.22
CA ASN A 419 -28.10 -17.98 -36.71
C ASN A 419 -28.44 -16.83 -35.75
N GLN A 420 -29.57 -16.12 -36.01
CA GLN A 420 -30.09 -15.07 -35.11
C GLN A 420 -30.47 -15.65 -33.74
N SER A 421 -31.23 -16.77 -33.72
CA SER A 421 -31.65 -17.46 -32.51
C SER A 421 -30.44 -17.96 -31.71
N GLN A 422 -29.46 -18.55 -32.41
CA GLN A 422 -28.22 -19.01 -31.82
C GLN A 422 -27.39 -17.89 -31.20
N THR A 423 -27.22 -16.78 -31.92
CA THR A 423 -26.49 -15.61 -31.40
C THR A 423 -27.11 -15.07 -30.11
N ILE A 424 -28.44 -14.94 -30.07
CA ILE A 424 -29.16 -14.47 -28.90
C ILE A 424 -28.97 -15.44 -27.71
N TYR A 425 -28.98 -16.76 -27.97
CA TYR A 425 -28.73 -17.76 -26.93
C TYR A 425 -27.29 -17.62 -26.33
N VAL A 426 -26.26 -17.52 -27.20
CA VAL A 426 -24.87 -17.34 -26.76
C VAL A 426 -24.65 -16.07 -25.97
N VAL A 427 -25.29 -14.95 -26.38
CA VAL A 427 -25.27 -13.70 -25.61
C VAL A 427 -25.89 -13.92 -24.23
N ALA A 428 -27.05 -14.59 -24.15
CA ALA A 428 -27.69 -14.88 -22.87
C ALA A 428 -26.81 -15.75 -21.95
N GLN A 429 -26.08 -16.73 -22.49
CA GLN A 429 -25.09 -17.50 -21.72
C GLN A 429 -23.99 -16.61 -21.11
N SER A 430 -23.41 -15.72 -21.93
CA SER A 430 -22.36 -14.81 -21.48
C SER A 430 -22.89 -13.79 -20.43
N ASP A 431 -24.14 -13.33 -20.58
CA ASP A 431 -24.77 -12.38 -19.65
C ASP A 431 -25.03 -13.01 -18.28
N VAL A 432 -25.47 -14.28 -18.21
CA VAL A 432 -25.65 -14.99 -16.93
C VAL A 432 -24.32 -15.17 -16.22
N ILE A 433 -23.26 -15.55 -16.93
CA ILE A 433 -21.92 -15.71 -16.35
C ILE A 433 -21.44 -14.37 -15.78
N ARG A 434 -21.58 -13.29 -16.54
CA ARG A 434 -21.21 -11.94 -16.10
C ARG A 434 -22.01 -11.53 -14.86
N ALA A 435 -23.32 -11.68 -14.88
CA ALA A 435 -24.18 -11.31 -13.77
C ALA A 435 -23.87 -12.12 -12.50
N LYS A 436 -23.53 -13.42 -12.63
CA LYS A 436 -23.11 -14.30 -11.54
C LYS A 436 -21.89 -13.75 -10.83
N TYR A 437 -20.80 -13.47 -11.55
CA TYR A 437 -19.55 -13.02 -10.95
C TYR A 437 -19.65 -11.58 -10.42
N ASP A 438 -20.40 -10.71 -11.06
CA ASP A 438 -20.71 -9.35 -10.57
C ASP A 438 -21.47 -9.40 -9.23
N TYR A 439 -22.48 -10.27 -9.11
CA TYR A 439 -23.21 -10.47 -7.85
C TYR A 439 -22.29 -10.99 -6.74
N ILE A 440 -21.46 -12.01 -7.01
CA ILE A 440 -20.53 -12.58 -6.04
C ILE A 440 -19.57 -11.50 -5.53
N PHE A 441 -18.99 -10.70 -6.42
CA PHE A 441 -18.06 -9.63 -6.04
C PHE A 441 -18.72 -8.56 -5.18
N LYS A 442 -19.89 -8.06 -5.59
CA LYS A 442 -20.65 -7.07 -4.83
C LYS A 442 -21.06 -7.57 -3.44
N MET A 443 -21.39 -8.86 -3.34
CA MET A 443 -21.67 -9.49 -2.05
C MET A 443 -20.44 -9.47 -1.14
N LYS A 444 -19.25 -9.78 -1.65
CA LYS A 444 -18.00 -9.71 -0.87
C LYS A 444 -17.70 -8.32 -0.35
N ILE A 445 -18.06 -7.27 -1.08
CA ILE A 445 -17.93 -5.88 -0.60
C ILE A 445 -18.83 -5.63 0.61
N VAL A 446 -20.09 -6.10 0.60
CA VAL A 446 -21.00 -5.93 1.76
C VAL A 446 -20.51 -6.73 2.95
N GLU A 447 -20.04 -7.97 2.74
CA GLU A 447 -19.44 -8.79 3.79
C GLU A 447 -18.23 -8.08 4.44
N LEU A 448 -17.37 -7.45 3.62
CA LEU A 448 -16.23 -6.66 4.10
C LEU A 448 -16.68 -5.46 4.96
N TYR A 449 -17.73 -4.75 4.56
CA TYR A 449 -18.30 -3.65 5.37
C TYR A 449 -18.88 -4.16 6.70
N PHE A 450 -19.43 -5.34 6.71
CA PHE A 450 -19.95 -5.98 7.95
C PHE A 450 -18.82 -6.47 8.87
N GLY A 451 -17.58 -6.53 8.36
CA GLY A 451 -16.39 -6.97 9.09
C GLY A 451 -16.01 -8.43 8.86
N ILE A 452 -16.62 -9.08 7.88
CA ILE A 452 -16.22 -10.42 7.45
C ILE A 452 -15.05 -10.26 6.46
N PRO A 453 -13.87 -10.85 6.73
CA PRO A 453 -12.76 -10.77 5.81
C PRO A 453 -13.07 -11.49 4.49
N ILE A 454 -12.51 -10.98 3.38
CA ILE A 454 -12.70 -11.55 2.04
C ILE A 454 -12.32 -13.03 2.00
N ILE A 455 -11.33 -13.39 2.81
CA ILE A 455 -10.84 -14.75 3.00
C ILE A 455 -10.89 -15.06 4.49
N GLN A 456 -11.60 -16.11 4.86
CA GLN A 456 -11.58 -16.62 6.22
C GLN A 456 -10.25 -17.35 6.45
N LYS A 457 -9.46 -16.89 7.41
CA LYS A 457 -8.30 -17.67 7.89
C LYS A 457 -8.85 -18.97 8.46
N GLN A 458 -8.52 -20.10 7.81
CA GLN A 458 -8.74 -21.43 8.38
C GLN A 458 -7.84 -21.64 9.58
#